data_1b53e0b49089f5cbde671bdd5c5b401a
#
_entry.id   1b53e0b49089f5cbde671bdd5c5b401a
#
_cell.length_a   1.000
_cell.length_b   1.000
_cell.length_c   1.000
_cell.angle_alpha   90.00
_cell.angle_beta   90.00
_cell.angle_gamma   90.00
#
_symmetry.space_group_name_H-M   'P 1'
#
loop_
_entity.id
_entity.type
_entity.pdbx_description
1 polymer ?
#
loop_
_entity_poly.entity_id
_entity_poly.type
_entity_poly.pdbx_seq_one_letter_code
_entity_poly.pdbx_strand_id
1 'polypeptide(L)'
;MKKLILLSLVIIALFGCNGESQEKIKDEKMKEVVTANKTAINLLLGDSPKDFSVKTADGSLFKSADNKGKYWVIFVYQNSYLKKSESYDLVAELNATHQKFGKHFPMIGIVNGFSDDAAAMTKSIIEAKFNFQQIDNTQGPEKDQVINENVYCTPAKILINPEGKVVYNACGGKTETFEVLLDSLVKANKM
;
A
#
# COMPACT_ATOMS: atom_id res chain seq x y z
N MET A 1 -21.12 26.91 76.57
CA MET A 1 -21.30 25.59 76.08
C MET A 1 -21.87 25.62 74.70
N LYS A 2 -21.04 25.87 73.69
CA LYS A 2 -21.44 26.15 72.31
C LYS A 2 -21.18 24.95 71.46
N LYS A 3 -22.21 24.40 70.80
CA LYS A 3 -22.14 23.31 69.84
C LYS A 3 -21.59 23.87 68.52
N LEU A 4 -20.51 23.30 68.05
CA LEU A 4 -19.99 23.58 66.72
C LEU A 4 -20.48 22.47 65.81
N ILE A 5 -21.31 22.85 64.82
CA ILE A 5 -21.82 21.95 63.78
C ILE A 5 -20.82 22.06 62.62
N LEU A 6 -20.13 20.94 62.35
CA LEU A 6 -19.24 20.84 61.20
C LEU A 6 -20.05 20.38 59.96
N LEU A 7 -20.21 21.29 59.01
CA LEU A 7 -20.88 21.02 57.74
C LEU A 7 -19.86 20.45 56.78
N SER A 8 -19.89 19.14 56.55
CA SER A 8 -19.05 18.47 55.57
C SER A 8 -19.66 18.60 54.16
N LEU A 9 -19.05 19.42 53.34
CA LEU A 9 -19.40 19.58 51.94
C LEU A 9 -18.83 18.41 51.13
N VAL A 10 -19.70 17.49 50.69
CA VAL A 10 -19.35 16.41 49.78
C VAL A 10 -19.33 16.97 48.37
N ILE A 11 -18.14 17.19 47.83
CA ILE A 11 -17.96 17.52 46.40
C ILE A 11 -18.00 16.21 45.62
N ILE A 12 -19.11 15.93 44.98
CA ILE A 12 -19.23 14.85 44.00
C ILE A 12 -18.60 15.36 42.73
N ALA A 13 -17.35 14.97 42.46
CA ALA A 13 -16.71 15.19 41.18
C ALA A 13 -17.35 14.21 40.17
N LEU A 14 -18.21 14.71 39.32
CA LEU A 14 -18.70 14.03 38.12
C LEU A 14 -17.54 13.87 37.17
N PHE A 15 -16.89 12.71 37.17
CA PHE A 15 -16.04 12.27 36.06
C PHE A 15 -16.95 11.89 34.90
N GLY A 16 -17.28 12.87 34.07
CA GLY A 16 -17.83 12.65 32.74
C GLY A 16 -16.79 11.93 31.90
N CYS A 17 -17.02 10.66 31.59
CA CYS A 17 -16.26 9.92 30.59
C CYS A 17 -16.44 10.58 29.22
N ASN A 18 -15.46 11.41 28.80
CA ASN A 18 -15.34 11.89 27.44
C ASN A 18 -14.74 10.79 26.56
N GLY A 19 -15.51 9.75 26.25
CA GLY A 19 -15.09 8.74 25.26
C GLY A 19 -14.91 9.32 23.86
N GLU A 20 -15.69 10.33 23.48
CA GLU A 20 -15.59 10.96 22.15
C GLU A 20 -14.30 11.75 21.90
N SER A 21 -13.65 12.28 22.93
CA SER A 21 -12.41 13.06 22.74
C SER A 21 -11.20 12.18 22.47
N GLN A 22 -11.17 10.96 22.99
CA GLN A 22 -10.04 10.02 22.79
C GLN A 22 -10.06 9.39 21.39
N GLU A 23 -11.25 9.13 20.86
CA GLU A 23 -11.41 8.58 19.52
C GLU A 23 -11.08 9.62 18.45
N LYS A 24 -11.55 10.86 18.61
CA LYS A 24 -11.17 11.97 17.72
C LYS A 24 -9.68 12.29 17.74
N ILE A 25 -9.03 12.23 18.91
CA ILE A 25 -7.58 12.45 19.03
C ILE A 25 -6.79 11.32 18.38
N LYS A 26 -7.28 10.06 18.45
CA LYS A 26 -6.67 8.93 17.73
C LYS A 26 -6.84 9.07 16.23
N ASP A 27 -8.02 9.48 15.77
CA ASP A 27 -8.30 9.68 14.34
C ASP A 27 -7.53 10.87 13.77
N GLU A 28 -7.39 11.98 14.50
CA GLU A 28 -6.57 13.10 14.09
C GLU A 28 -5.07 12.76 14.08
N LYS A 29 -4.55 12.06 15.09
CA LYS A 29 -3.16 11.58 15.08
C LYS A 29 -2.91 10.54 13.99
N MET A 30 -3.88 9.68 13.67
CA MET A 30 -3.75 8.73 12.58
C MET A 30 -3.82 9.44 11.22
N LYS A 31 -4.68 10.48 11.07
CA LYS A 31 -4.71 11.36 9.89
C LYS A 31 -3.41 12.17 9.76
N GLU A 32 -2.85 12.68 10.84
CA GLU A 32 -1.60 13.45 10.84
C GLU A 32 -0.40 12.56 10.49
N VAL A 33 -0.37 11.31 10.94
CA VAL A 33 0.66 10.30 10.56
C VAL A 33 0.50 9.88 9.10
N VAL A 34 -0.71 9.76 8.59
CA VAL A 34 -0.98 9.40 7.18
C VAL A 34 -0.70 10.59 6.24
N THR A 35 -1.01 11.83 6.62
CA THR A 35 -0.71 13.03 5.83
C THR A 35 0.77 13.44 5.89
N ALA A 36 1.47 13.14 6.99
CA ALA A 36 2.90 13.42 7.12
C ALA A 36 3.79 12.49 6.28
N ASN A 37 3.26 11.38 5.75
CA ASN A 37 4.02 10.36 5.02
C ASN A 37 3.60 10.20 3.54
N LYS A 38 3.27 11.27 2.84
CA LYS A 38 3.26 11.26 1.35
C LYS A 38 4.71 11.09 0.88
N THR A 39 5.21 9.87 0.96
CA THR A 39 6.58 9.55 0.54
C THR A 39 6.62 9.59 -0.98
N ALA A 40 7.35 10.57 -1.53
CA ALA A 40 7.69 10.55 -2.93
C ALA A 40 8.71 9.43 -3.17
N ILE A 41 8.34 8.45 -3.98
CA ILE A 41 9.22 7.34 -4.38
C ILE A 41 9.55 7.42 -5.86
N ASN A 42 10.81 7.32 -6.18
CA ASN A 42 11.31 7.33 -7.55
C ASN A 42 11.53 5.88 -7.99
N LEU A 43 10.78 5.46 -9.02
CA LEU A 43 10.81 4.09 -9.53
C LEU A 43 11.39 4.01 -10.94
N LEU A 44 12.14 5.04 -11.37
CA LEU A 44 12.81 5.02 -12.65
C LEU A 44 14.06 4.11 -12.61
N LEU A 45 14.44 3.60 -13.76
CA LEU A 45 15.61 2.73 -13.87
C LEU A 45 16.87 3.40 -13.31
N GLY A 46 17.52 2.74 -12.39
CA GLY A 46 18.73 3.23 -11.72
C GLY A 46 18.48 3.96 -10.40
N ASP A 47 17.25 4.35 -10.10
CA ASP A 47 16.93 5.02 -8.83
C ASP A 47 16.93 4.07 -7.63
N SER A 48 17.06 4.66 -6.45
CA SER A 48 16.89 3.95 -5.17
C SER A 48 15.70 4.56 -4.42
N PRO A 49 14.53 3.92 -4.49
CA PRO A 49 13.33 4.41 -3.81
C PRO A 49 13.56 4.55 -2.31
N LYS A 50 13.04 5.62 -1.71
CA LYS A 50 12.99 5.75 -0.25
C LYS A 50 12.10 4.66 0.35
N ASP A 51 12.43 4.24 1.57
CA ASP A 51 11.55 3.33 2.33
C ASP A 51 10.17 3.95 2.53
N PHE A 52 9.14 3.14 2.38
CA PHE A 52 7.76 3.52 2.63
C PHE A 52 7.01 2.43 3.38
N SER A 53 5.95 2.84 4.06
CA SER A 53 5.05 1.95 4.78
C SER A 53 3.62 2.40 4.53
N VAL A 54 2.74 1.47 4.17
CA VAL A 54 1.38 1.77 3.78
C VAL A 54 0.43 0.63 4.09
N LYS A 55 -0.82 0.96 4.41
CA LYS A 55 -1.89 -0.02 4.59
C LYS A 55 -2.34 -0.54 3.23
N THR A 56 -2.40 -1.85 3.08
CA THR A 56 -2.88 -2.52 1.87
C THR A 56 -4.41 -2.63 1.86
N ALA A 57 -4.99 -2.95 0.72
CA ALA A 57 -6.44 -3.05 0.55
C ALA A 57 -7.10 -4.10 1.46
N ASP A 58 -6.37 -5.16 1.82
CA ASP A 58 -6.80 -6.18 2.79
C ASP A 58 -6.66 -5.76 4.26
N GLY A 59 -6.18 -4.54 4.52
CA GLY A 59 -6.01 -3.97 5.84
C GLY A 59 -4.68 -4.29 6.53
N SER A 60 -3.82 -5.09 5.93
CA SER A 60 -2.47 -5.37 6.45
C SER A 60 -1.52 -4.18 6.22
N LEU A 61 -0.35 -4.21 6.85
CA LEU A 61 0.67 -3.19 6.69
C LEU A 61 1.80 -3.72 5.80
N PHE A 62 2.03 -3.08 4.67
CA PHE A 62 3.21 -3.30 3.85
C PHE A 62 4.34 -2.35 4.26
N LYS A 63 5.55 -2.87 4.38
CA LYS A 63 6.78 -2.10 4.63
C LYS A 63 7.81 -2.48 3.59
N SER A 64 8.24 -1.53 2.76
CA SER A 64 9.27 -1.79 1.74
C SER A 64 10.60 -2.21 2.37
N ALA A 65 10.90 -1.73 3.58
CA ALA A 65 12.11 -2.08 4.34
C ALA A 65 12.23 -3.60 4.64
N ASP A 66 11.11 -4.34 4.70
CA ASP A 66 11.11 -5.80 4.93
C ASP A 66 11.69 -6.59 3.74
N ASN A 67 11.84 -5.91 2.59
CA ASN A 67 12.41 -6.48 1.36
C ASN A 67 13.90 -6.12 1.16
N LYS A 68 14.55 -5.42 2.11
CA LYS A 68 15.99 -5.12 2.02
C LYS A 68 16.80 -6.41 1.93
N GLY A 69 17.82 -6.38 1.08
CA GLY A 69 18.66 -7.55 0.83
C GLY A 69 18.05 -8.61 -0.08
N LYS A 70 16.88 -8.35 -0.66
CA LYS A 70 16.19 -9.27 -1.57
C LYS A 70 15.85 -8.56 -2.88
N TYR A 71 15.75 -9.32 -3.96
CA TYR A 71 14.99 -8.88 -5.13
C TYR A 71 13.50 -8.86 -4.79
N TRP A 72 12.80 -7.82 -5.20
CA TRP A 72 11.36 -7.73 -5.04
C TRP A 72 10.73 -6.91 -6.16
N VAL A 73 9.41 -7.03 -6.35
CA VAL A 73 8.69 -6.51 -7.51
C VAL A 73 7.59 -5.55 -7.08
N ILE A 74 7.48 -4.45 -7.81
CA ILE A 74 6.33 -3.54 -7.77
C ILE A 74 5.64 -3.58 -9.12
N PHE A 75 4.31 -3.81 -9.10
CA PHE A 75 3.44 -3.56 -10.25
C PHE A 75 2.68 -2.26 -10.02
N VAL A 76 2.68 -1.34 -11.00
CA VAL A 76 1.91 -0.10 -10.93
C VAL A 76 0.92 -0.07 -12.08
N TYR A 77 -0.36 0.13 -11.82
CA TYR A 77 -1.40 0.13 -12.85
C TYR A 77 -2.62 0.94 -12.45
N GLN A 78 -3.43 1.31 -13.43
CA GLN A 78 -4.67 2.08 -13.23
C GLN A 78 -5.81 1.16 -12.76
N ASN A 79 -6.75 1.71 -11.99
CA ASN A 79 -7.93 1.02 -11.50
C ASN A 79 -8.82 0.44 -12.62
N SER A 80 -8.76 0.99 -13.83
CA SER A 80 -9.46 0.45 -15.01
C SER A 80 -9.05 -0.98 -15.35
N TYR A 81 -7.84 -1.41 -14.96
CA TYR A 81 -7.34 -2.78 -15.19
C TYR A 81 -7.83 -3.81 -14.16
N LEU A 82 -8.55 -3.40 -13.13
CA LEU A 82 -9.20 -4.33 -12.19
C LEU A 82 -10.30 -5.16 -12.85
N LYS A 83 -10.83 -4.67 -13.98
CA LYS A 83 -11.83 -5.38 -14.78
C LYS A 83 -11.16 -5.92 -16.05
N LYS A 84 -11.46 -7.17 -16.34
CA LYS A 84 -11.06 -7.80 -17.59
C LYS A 84 -11.70 -7.06 -18.77
N SER A 85 -10.91 -6.76 -19.79
CA SER A 85 -11.40 -6.30 -21.09
C SER A 85 -11.61 -7.49 -22.03
N GLU A 86 -12.18 -7.25 -23.21
CA GLU A 86 -12.36 -8.29 -24.23
C GLU A 86 -11.05 -8.92 -24.69
N SER A 87 -9.98 -8.14 -24.73
CA SER A 87 -8.68 -8.54 -25.27
C SER A 87 -7.61 -8.80 -24.22
N TYR A 88 -7.84 -8.40 -22.96
CA TYR A 88 -6.79 -8.46 -21.95
C TYR A 88 -7.30 -8.54 -20.52
N ASP A 89 -6.65 -9.38 -19.70
CA ASP A 89 -6.91 -9.60 -18.28
C ASP A 89 -5.61 -9.41 -17.48
N LEU A 90 -5.38 -8.18 -16.98
CA LEU A 90 -4.20 -7.87 -16.19
C LEU A 90 -4.14 -8.67 -14.89
N VAL A 91 -5.29 -8.86 -14.24
CA VAL A 91 -5.35 -9.57 -12.95
C VAL A 91 -4.89 -11.01 -13.14
N ALA A 92 -5.38 -11.70 -14.16
CA ALA A 92 -4.96 -13.06 -14.48
C ALA A 92 -3.47 -13.12 -14.83
N GLU A 93 -2.96 -12.17 -15.61
CA GLU A 93 -1.55 -12.07 -16.00
C GLU A 93 -0.63 -11.93 -14.77
N LEU A 94 -0.93 -10.97 -13.88
CA LEU A 94 -0.11 -10.73 -12.69
C LEU A 94 -0.22 -11.88 -11.66
N ASN A 95 -1.40 -12.48 -11.53
CA ASN A 95 -1.58 -13.65 -10.68
C ASN A 95 -0.76 -14.86 -11.15
N ALA A 96 -0.70 -15.09 -12.47
CA ALA A 96 0.13 -16.14 -13.05
C ALA A 96 1.62 -15.91 -12.76
N THR A 97 2.10 -14.69 -12.96
CA THR A 97 3.48 -14.31 -12.62
C THR A 97 3.78 -14.49 -11.13
N HIS A 98 2.88 -14.06 -10.25
CA HIS A 98 3.06 -14.26 -8.81
C HIS A 98 3.01 -15.74 -8.41
N GLN A 99 2.13 -16.55 -8.98
CA GLN A 99 2.08 -17.98 -8.72
C GLN A 99 3.41 -18.67 -9.07
N LYS A 100 4.05 -18.22 -10.14
CA LYS A 100 5.30 -18.79 -10.63
C LYS A 100 6.52 -18.32 -9.84
N PHE A 101 6.57 -17.05 -9.47
CA PHE A 101 7.77 -16.41 -8.92
C PHE A 101 7.64 -15.82 -7.51
N GLY A 102 6.43 -15.72 -6.96
CA GLY A 102 6.18 -15.06 -5.67
C GLY A 102 6.90 -15.67 -4.46
N LYS A 103 7.33 -16.94 -4.57
CA LYS A 103 8.16 -17.58 -3.53
C LYS A 103 9.61 -17.07 -3.52
N HIS A 104 10.11 -16.58 -4.65
CA HIS A 104 11.46 -16.06 -4.81
C HIS A 104 11.52 -14.54 -4.73
N PHE A 105 10.46 -13.87 -5.20
CA PHE A 105 10.39 -12.42 -5.28
C PHE A 105 9.12 -11.93 -4.57
N PRO A 106 9.21 -11.29 -3.38
CA PRO A 106 8.08 -10.57 -2.81
C PRO A 106 7.49 -9.60 -3.84
N MET A 107 6.16 -9.53 -3.95
CA MET A 107 5.47 -8.71 -4.94
C MET A 107 4.40 -7.86 -4.28
N ILE A 108 4.24 -6.63 -4.76
CA ILE A 108 3.20 -5.69 -4.35
C ILE A 108 2.60 -5.00 -5.57
N GLY A 109 1.30 -4.79 -5.59
CA GLY A 109 0.63 -3.96 -6.58
C GLY A 109 0.31 -2.57 -6.03
N ILE A 110 0.44 -1.54 -6.86
CA ILE A 110 0.00 -0.17 -6.59
C ILE A 110 -1.09 0.17 -7.60
N VAL A 111 -2.31 0.37 -7.10
CA VAL A 111 -3.48 0.68 -7.92
C VAL A 111 -3.70 2.18 -7.92
N ASN A 112 -3.47 2.81 -9.06
CA ASN A 112 -3.65 4.24 -9.28
C ASN A 112 -4.99 4.57 -9.93
N GLY A 113 -5.29 5.85 -10.01
CA GLY A 113 -6.45 6.41 -10.70
C GLY A 113 -7.30 7.27 -9.78
N PHE A 114 -8.49 7.58 -10.25
CA PHE A 114 -9.46 8.38 -9.53
C PHE A 114 -10.68 7.53 -9.16
N SER A 115 -11.24 7.76 -7.97
CA SER A 115 -12.49 7.16 -7.53
C SER A 115 -13.28 8.16 -6.68
N ASP A 116 -14.57 8.32 -6.99
CA ASP A 116 -15.49 9.13 -6.20
C ASP A 116 -15.93 8.44 -4.89
N ASP A 117 -15.73 7.13 -4.80
CA ASP A 117 -16.07 6.29 -3.64
C ASP A 117 -14.88 5.42 -3.25
N ALA A 118 -14.22 5.82 -2.16
CA ALA A 118 -13.04 5.12 -1.64
C ALA A 118 -13.37 3.70 -1.15
N ALA A 119 -14.55 3.49 -0.55
CA ALA A 119 -14.95 2.17 -0.04
C ALA A 119 -15.25 1.20 -1.19
N ALA A 120 -15.98 1.67 -2.23
CA ALA A 120 -16.25 0.88 -3.42
C ALA A 120 -14.96 0.55 -4.18
N MET A 121 -13.97 1.45 -4.18
CA MET A 121 -12.68 1.21 -4.81
C MET A 121 -11.90 0.11 -4.10
N THR A 122 -11.73 0.21 -2.79
CA THR A 122 -11.08 -0.81 -1.98
C THR A 122 -11.78 -2.17 -2.13
N LYS A 123 -13.11 -2.19 -2.13
CA LYS A 123 -13.90 -3.40 -2.40
C LYS A 123 -13.60 -3.98 -3.79
N SER A 124 -13.51 -3.15 -4.82
CA SER A 124 -13.21 -3.57 -6.19
C SER A 124 -11.81 -4.21 -6.30
N ILE A 125 -10.82 -3.68 -5.57
CA ILE A 125 -9.47 -4.25 -5.49
C ILE A 125 -9.51 -5.65 -4.85
N ILE A 126 -10.28 -5.82 -3.77
CA ILE A 126 -10.43 -7.11 -3.09
C ILE A 126 -11.16 -8.12 -4.00
N GLU A 127 -12.23 -7.69 -4.68
CA GLU A 127 -13.02 -8.52 -5.58
C GLU A 127 -12.27 -8.94 -6.85
N ALA A 128 -11.23 -8.21 -7.24
CA ALA A 128 -10.34 -8.59 -8.34
C ALA A 128 -9.52 -9.87 -8.04
N LYS A 129 -9.42 -10.27 -6.77
CA LYS A 129 -8.80 -11.54 -6.33
C LYS A 129 -7.34 -11.69 -6.74
N PHE A 130 -6.55 -10.65 -6.54
CA PHE A 130 -5.11 -10.81 -6.60
C PHE A 130 -4.63 -11.80 -5.53
N ASN A 131 -3.65 -12.62 -5.86
CA ASN A 131 -3.04 -13.57 -4.94
C ASN A 131 -1.81 -13.01 -4.20
N PHE A 132 -1.60 -11.69 -4.27
CA PHE A 132 -0.57 -10.91 -3.56
C PHE A 132 -1.14 -9.55 -3.15
N GLN A 133 -0.46 -8.86 -2.23
CA GLN A 133 -0.93 -7.61 -1.62
C GLN A 133 -1.08 -6.46 -2.63
N GLN A 134 -2.11 -5.65 -2.43
CA GLN A 134 -2.42 -4.48 -3.26
C GLN A 134 -2.51 -3.23 -2.40
N ILE A 135 -1.90 -2.14 -2.86
CA ILE A 135 -2.03 -0.80 -2.28
C ILE A 135 -3.09 -0.06 -3.08
N ASP A 136 -4.12 0.42 -2.40
CA ASP A 136 -5.07 1.34 -2.99
C ASP A 136 -4.48 2.76 -2.93
N ASN A 137 -3.91 3.19 -4.05
CA ASN A 137 -3.29 4.50 -4.24
C ASN A 137 -4.17 5.42 -5.11
N THR A 138 -5.45 5.12 -5.23
CA THR A 138 -6.39 5.98 -5.94
C THR A 138 -6.62 7.27 -5.15
N GLN A 139 -7.01 8.33 -5.83
CA GLN A 139 -7.35 9.62 -5.26
C GLN A 139 -8.82 9.96 -5.53
N GLY A 140 -9.38 10.87 -4.76
CA GLY A 140 -10.76 11.31 -4.89
C GLY A 140 -11.18 12.20 -3.72
N PRO A 141 -12.46 12.62 -3.66
CA PRO A 141 -12.94 13.58 -2.65
C PRO A 141 -12.75 13.12 -1.21
N GLU A 142 -12.82 11.82 -0.97
CA GLU A 142 -12.72 11.21 0.37
C GLU A 142 -11.36 10.56 0.64
N LYS A 143 -10.45 10.60 -0.33
CA LYS A 143 -9.19 9.89 -0.25
C LYS A 143 -8.08 10.63 -0.96
N ASP A 144 -7.01 10.82 -0.26
CA ASP A 144 -5.75 11.29 -0.82
C ASP A 144 -4.88 10.10 -1.24
N GLN A 145 -4.19 10.24 -2.37
CA GLN A 145 -3.13 9.34 -2.77
C GLN A 145 -2.10 9.18 -1.63
N VAL A 146 -1.79 7.94 -1.26
CA VAL A 146 -0.89 7.65 -0.13
C VAL A 146 0.58 7.60 -0.52
N ILE A 147 0.86 7.28 -1.79
CA ILE A 147 2.22 7.21 -2.37
C ILE A 147 2.27 8.16 -3.57
N ASN A 148 3.25 9.05 -3.58
CA ASN A 148 3.58 9.84 -4.76
C ASN A 148 4.73 9.13 -5.51
N GLU A 149 4.36 8.17 -6.36
CA GLU A 149 5.33 7.42 -7.14
C GLU A 149 5.63 8.10 -8.47
N ASN A 150 6.91 8.14 -8.83
CA ASN A 150 7.37 8.54 -10.15
C ASN A 150 7.72 7.29 -10.97
N VAL A 151 6.85 6.94 -11.91
CA VAL A 151 7.04 5.81 -12.83
C VAL A 151 7.07 6.31 -14.28
N TYR A 152 7.80 5.59 -15.13
CA TYR A 152 7.90 5.97 -16.55
C TYR A 152 6.56 5.80 -17.28
N CYS A 153 5.77 4.79 -16.94
CA CYS A 153 4.51 4.43 -17.59
C CYS A 153 3.63 3.55 -16.71
N THR A 154 2.38 3.36 -17.09
CA THR A 154 1.45 2.40 -16.50
C THR A 154 0.69 1.63 -17.58
N PRO A 155 0.48 0.30 -17.46
CA PRO A 155 0.99 -0.56 -16.42
C PRO A 155 2.51 -0.68 -16.45
N ALA A 156 3.15 -0.75 -15.27
CA ALA A 156 4.58 -0.92 -15.15
C ALA A 156 4.94 -2.17 -14.34
N LYS A 157 6.07 -2.78 -14.70
CA LYS A 157 6.73 -3.87 -13.97
C LYS A 157 8.09 -3.38 -13.54
N ILE A 158 8.35 -3.38 -12.24
CA ILE A 158 9.53 -2.79 -11.64
C ILE A 158 10.21 -3.85 -10.79
N LEU A 159 11.50 -4.08 -11.01
CA LEU A 159 12.32 -4.96 -10.19
C LEU A 159 13.32 -4.13 -9.40
N ILE A 160 13.34 -4.33 -8.10
CA ILE A 160 14.31 -3.72 -7.18
C ILE A 160 15.26 -4.82 -6.73
N ASN A 161 16.56 -4.54 -6.77
CA ASN A 161 17.61 -5.48 -6.40
C ASN A 161 17.89 -5.45 -4.87
N PRO A 162 18.73 -6.36 -4.34
CA PRO A 162 19.07 -6.42 -2.92
C PRO A 162 19.69 -5.14 -2.35
N GLU A 163 20.34 -4.33 -3.20
CA GLU A 163 20.91 -3.03 -2.83
C GLU A 163 19.86 -1.90 -2.78
N GLY A 164 18.59 -2.21 -3.06
CA GLY A 164 17.49 -1.26 -3.06
C GLY A 164 17.41 -0.40 -4.33
N LYS A 165 18.04 -0.83 -5.43
CA LYS A 165 18.08 -0.10 -6.69
C LYS A 165 17.11 -0.68 -7.71
N VAL A 166 16.41 0.18 -8.45
CA VAL A 166 15.57 -0.23 -9.59
C VAL A 166 16.47 -0.71 -10.73
N VAL A 167 16.42 -2.00 -11.02
CA VAL A 167 17.24 -2.65 -12.08
C VAL A 167 16.42 -3.03 -13.30
N TYR A 168 15.10 -2.92 -13.22
CA TYR A 168 14.20 -3.12 -14.35
C TYR A 168 12.95 -2.24 -14.16
N ASN A 169 12.53 -1.59 -15.24
CA ASN A 169 11.26 -0.86 -15.31
C ASN A 169 10.79 -0.94 -16.77
N ALA A 170 9.66 -1.60 -17.00
CA ALA A 170 9.09 -1.78 -18.33
C ALA A 170 7.59 -1.58 -18.34
N CYS A 171 7.12 -1.01 -19.44
CA CYS A 171 5.72 -0.71 -19.73
C CYS A 171 4.92 -1.93 -20.17
N GLY A 172 3.61 -1.77 -20.11
CA GLY A 172 2.62 -2.73 -20.60
C GLY A 172 2.27 -3.83 -19.61
N GLY A 173 1.12 -4.44 -19.83
CA GLY A 173 0.59 -5.45 -18.93
C GLY A 173 1.19 -6.83 -19.10
N LYS A 174 1.65 -7.18 -20.32
CA LYS A 174 2.23 -8.49 -20.62
C LYS A 174 3.51 -8.74 -19.83
N THR A 175 3.68 -9.95 -19.31
CA THR A 175 4.77 -10.30 -18.37
C THR A 175 5.82 -11.24 -18.96
N GLU A 176 5.66 -11.75 -20.16
CA GLU A 176 6.55 -12.78 -20.74
C GLU A 176 8.04 -12.39 -20.69
N THR A 177 8.39 -11.18 -21.16
CA THR A 177 9.79 -10.70 -21.13
C THR A 177 10.30 -10.52 -19.71
N PHE A 178 9.44 -10.04 -18.82
CA PHE A 178 9.77 -9.88 -17.41
C PHE A 178 9.99 -11.24 -16.72
N GLU A 179 9.17 -12.23 -17.02
CA GLU A 179 9.31 -13.58 -16.49
C GLU A 179 10.60 -14.26 -16.93
N VAL A 180 11.08 -14.02 -18.17
CA VAL A 180 12.39 -14.51 -18.62
C VAL A 180 13.51 -13.93 -17.76
N LEU A 181 13.43 -12.63 -17.37
CA LEU A 181 14.39 -12.03 -16.45
C LEU A 181 14.32 -12.68 -15.07
N LEU A 182 13.12 -12.82 -14.50
CA LEU A 182 12.94 -13.44 -13.18
C LEU A 182 13.47 -14.88 -13.17
N ASP A 183 13.18 -15.68 -14.20
CA ASP A 183 13.68 -17.05 -14.35
C ASP A 183 15.21 -17.10 -14.41
N SER A 184 15.83 -16.16 -15.13
CA SER A 184 17.30 -16.07 -15.18
C SER A 184 17.92 -15.76 -13.82
N LEU A 185 17.28 -14.90 -13.01
CA LEU A 185 17.73 -14.58 -11.66
C LEU A 185 17.58 -15.77 -10.69
N VAL A 186 16.47 -16.50 -10.77
CA VAL A 186 16.30 -17.74 -9.99
C VAL A 186 17.42 -18.74 -10.30
N LYS A 187 17.73 -18.94 -11.58
CA LYS A 187 18.80 -19.85 -12.01
C LYS A 187 20.19 -19.40 -11.56
N ALA A 188 20.48 -18.09 -11.66
CA ALA A 188 21.78 -17.52 -11.30
C ALA A 188 22.05 -17.61 -9.79
N ASN A 189 21.04 -17.37 -8.97
CA ASN A 189 21.18 -17.33 -7.51
C ASN A 189 20.91 -18.70 -6.84
N LYS A 190 20.59 -19.75 -7.61
CA LYS A 190 20.20 -21.07 -7.08
C LYS A 190 19.12 -20.97 -5.99
N MET A 191 18.24 -19.96 -6.12
CA MET A 191 17.10 -19.70 -5.22
C MET A 191 15.99 -20.73 -5.40
#